data_75bd2152fee357606ccc7b9c87d77bd2
#
_entry.id   75bd2152fee357606ccc7b9c87d77bd2
#
_cell.length_a   1.000
_cell.length_b   1.000
_cell.length_c   1.000
_cell.angle_alpha   90.00
_cell.angle_beta   90.00
_cell.angle_gamma   90.00
#
_symmetry.space_group_name_H-M   'P 1'
#
loop_
_entity.id
_entity.type
_entity.pdbx_description
1 polymer ?
#
loop_
_entity_poly.entity_id
_entity_poly.type
_entity_poly.pdbx_seq_one_letter_code
_entity_poly.pdbx_strand_id
1 'polypeptide(L)'
;DLLEMQQAQLPEDLRRYVLASRDKAYQLKDLTGEMFRYFLVFSRGEQETHPEPYDAQILCAQLLGECAAELRSRGFDVNLMPLTTPCTVTTDVQMLKRVTDNLLSNIEKYADPAARLTILAEREGERLHVCFANRARRELARVESNHIGLRTCAKIMAQMAGGFKRYTENGKFTAEVILPIRAETMPSE
;
A
#
# COMPACT_ATOMS: atom_id res chain seq x y z
N ASP A 1 -6.06 19.24 -21.80
CA ASP A 1 -6.30 20.39 -20.92
C ASP A 1 -5.99 21.69 -21.69
N LEU A 2 -6.95 22.66 -21.70
CA LEU A 2 -6.80 23.92 -22.46
C LEU A 2 -5.51 24.67 -22.11
N LEU A 3 -5.05 24.54 -20.86
CA LEU A 3 -3.78 25.12 -20.39
C LEU A 3 -2.55 24.42 -20.98
N GLU A 4 -2.61 23.14 -21.29
CA GLU A 4 -1.50 22.40 -21.91
C GLU A 4 -1.32 22.77 -23.38
N MET A 5 -2.42 23.05 -24.07
CA MET A 5 -2.36 23.45 -25.50
C MET A 5 -1.77 24.86 -25.71
N GLN A 6 -1.84 25.74 -24.71
CA GLN A 6 -1.32 27.11 -24.78
C GLN A 6 0.06 27.29 -24.14
N GLN A 7 0.60 26.27 -23.49
CA GLN A 7 1.90 26.35 -22.78
C GLN A 7 3.09 26.68 -23.69
N ALA A 8 3.04 26.30 -24.95
CA ALA A 8 4.12 26.58 -25.89
C ALA A 8 4.28 28.06 -26.25
N GLN A 9 3.27 28.90 -25.97
CA GLN A 9 3.24 30.32 -26.31
C GLN A 9 3.52 31.26 -25.12
N LEU A 10 3.66 30.68 -23.89
CA LEU A 10 3.88 31.49 -22.69
C LEU A 10 5.38 31.82 -22.50
N PRO A 11 5.71 33.04 -22.02
CA PRO A 11 7.06 33.36 -21.54
C PRO A 11 7.54 32.33 -20.51
N GLU A 12 8.83 32.02 -20.52
CA GLU A 12 9.43 30.94 -19.73
C GLU A 12 9.14 31.06 -18.22
N ASP A 13 9.15 32.27 -17.69
CA ASP A 13 8.81 32.54 -16.30
C ASP A 13 7.35 32.19 -15.97
N LEU A 14 6.40 32.58 -16.84
CA LEU A 14 4.98 32.26 -16.66
C LEU A 14 4.73 30.76 -16.79
N ARG A 15 5.41 30.11 -17.73
CA ARG A 15 5.33 28.65 -17.90
C ARG A 15 5.73 27.90 -16.62
N ARG A 16 6.80 28.34 -15.97
CA ARG A 16 7.26 27.77 -14.68
C ARG A 16 6.20 27.91 -13.58
N TYR A 17 5.56 29.08 -13.48
CA TYR A 17 4.48 29.31 -12.51
C TYR A 17 3.23 28.46 -12.80
N VAL A 18 2.85 28.33 -14.05
CA VAL A 18 1.70 27.50 -14.47
C VAL A 18 1.96 26.04 -14.15
N LEU A 19 3.15 25.51 -14.45
CA LEU A 19 3.54 24.14 -14.12
C LEU A 19 3.53 23.91 -12.59
N ALA A 20 4.13 24.82 -11.83
CA ALA A 20 4.16 24.72 -10.37
C ALA A 20 2.74 24.78 -9.77
N SER A 21 1.87 25.64 -10.28
CA SER A 21 0.47 25.75 -9.84
C SER A 21 -0.32 24.49 -10.16
N ARG A 22 -0.15 23.93 -11.35
CA ARG A 22 -0.75 22.67 -11.76
C ARG A 22 -0.32 21.54 -10.82
N ASP A 23 0.97 21.40 -10.57
CA ASP A 23 1.51 20.37 -9.69
C ASP A 23 0.97 20.50 -8.26
N LYS A 24 0.82 21.73 -7.77
CA LYS A 24 0.17 22.00 -6.48
C LYS A 24 -1.32 21.65 -6.47
N ALA A 25 -2.04 21.91 -7.56
CA ALA A 25 -3.43 21.54 -7.68
C ALA A 25 -3.62 20.00 -7.68
N TYR A 26 -2.75 19.24 -8.36
CA TYR A 26 -2.75 17.78 -8.30
C TYR A 26 -2.41 17.27 -6.90
N GLN A 27 -1.42 17.85 -6.23
CA GLN A 27 -1.09 17.49 -4.84
C GLN A 27 -2.29 17.73 -3.91
N LEU A 28 -3.00 18.85 -4.06
CA LEU A 28 -4.18 19.16 -3.26
C LEU A 28 -5.33 18.18 -3.53
N LYS A 29 -5.59 17.85 -4.80
CA LYS A 29 -6.58 16.84 -5.20
C LYS A 29 -6.27 15.48 -4.56
N ASP A 30 -5.02 15.03 -4.62
CA ASP A 30 -4.60 13.76 -4.04
C ASP A 30 -4.76 13.76 -2.53
N LEU A 31 -4.34 14.84 -1.86
CA LEU A 31 -4.49 15.03 -0.42
C LEU A 31 -5.96 14.99 0.01
N THR A 32 -6.83 15.70 -0.72
CA THR A 32 -8.27 15.71 -0.45
C THR A 32 -8.86 14.31 -0.61
N GLY A 33 -8.45 13.56 -1.64
CA GLY A 33 -8.87 12.17 -1.85
C GLY A 33 -8.39 11.25 -0.72
N GLU A 34 -7.16 11.42 -0.24
CA GLU A 34 -6.62 10.67 0.91
C GLU A 34 -7.37 11.01 2.20
N MET A 35 -7.64 12.29 2.46
CA MET A 35 -8.42 12.73 3.61
C MET A 35 -9.84 12.17 3.58
N PHE A 36 -10.48 12.18 2.41
CA PHE A 36 -11.82 11.62 2.25
C PHE A 36 -11.86 10.12 2.52
N ARG A 37 -10.90 9.35 1.98
CA ARG A 37 -10.76 7.92 2.28
C ARG A 37 -10.51 7.67 3.77
N TYR A 38 -9.63 8.46 4.38
CA TYR A 38 -9.37 8.41 5.82
C TYR A 38 -10.65 8.70 6.60
N PHE A 39 -11.37 9.76 6.26
CA PHE A 39 -12.63 10.13 6.90
C PHE A 39 -13.68 9.01 6.79
N LEU A 40 -13.84 8.38 5.62
CA LEU A 40 -14.77 7.26 5.44
C LEU A 40 -14.43 6.06 6.33
N VAL A 41 -13.15 5.81 6.59
CA VAL A 41 -12.71 4.73 7.50
C VAL A 41 -12.91 5.12 8.97
N PHE A 42 -12.88 6.43 9.29
CA PHE A 42 -12.91 6.92 10.67
C PHE A 42 -14.27 7.42 11.15
N SER A 43 -15.12 7.96 10.27
CA SER A 43 -16.40 8.61 10.65
C SER A 43 -17.61 7.70 10.65
N ARG A 44 -17.53 6.58 9.95
CA ARG A 44 -18.52 5.53 10.14
C ARG A 44 -18.07 4.68 11.31
N GLY A 45 -18.39 4.98 12.58
CA GLY A 45 -18.05 4.17 13.75
C GLY A 45 -17.49 2.77 13.40
N GLU A 46 -17.02 1.96 14.21
CA GLU A 46 -16.43 0.65 13.88
C GLU A 46 -17.16 0.02 12.69
N GLN A 47 -16.56 0.11 11.48
CA GLN A 47 -17.12 -0.59 10.32
C GLN A 47 -17.21 -2.05 10.76
N GLU A 48 -18.40 -2.63 10.71
CA GLU A 48 -18.54 -4.06 10.93
C GLU A 48 -17.56 -4.76 9.98
N THR A 49 -16.54 -5.37 10.56
CA THR A 49 -15.62 -6.22 9.82
C THR A 49 -16.28 -7.59 9.67
N HIS A 50 -16.19 -8.16 8.51
CA HIS A 50 -16.69 -9.50 8.23
C HIS A 50 -15.51 -10.46 8.02
N PRO A 51 -14.81 -10.85 9.12
CA PRO A 51 -13.66 -11.74 9.01
C PRO A 51 -14.12 -13.16 8.73
N GLU A 52 -13.59 -13.73 7.65
CA GLU A 52 -13.80 -15.12 7.26
C GLU A 52 -12.47 -15.87 7.22
N PRO A 53 -12.49 -17.20 7.39
CA PRO A 53 -11.29 -18.03 7.28
C PRO A 53 -10.93 -18.24 5.81
N TYR A 54 -9.65 -18.05 5.47
CA TYR A 54 -9.10 -18.26 4.13
C TYR A 54 -7.84 -19.12 4.17
N ASP A 55 -7.65 -19.95 3.16
CA ASP A 55 -6.34 -20.51 2.86
C ASP A 55 -5.38 -19.37 2.51
N ALA A 56 -4.34 -19.21 3.34
CA ALA A 56 -3.42 -18.09 3.20
C ALA A 56 -2.57 -18.17 1.93
N GLN A 57 -2.26 -19.37 1.42
CA GLN A 57 -1.51 -19.52 0.17
C GLN A 57 -2.34 -19.04 -1.01
N ILE A 58 -3.61 -19.43 -1.08
CA ILE A 58 -4.52 -19.02 -2.15
C ILE A 58 -4.75 -17.50 -2.06
N LEU A 59 -5.07 -16.98 -0.88
CA LEU A 59 -5.30 -15.56 -0.65
C LEU A 59 -4.09 -14.70 -1.05
N CYS A 60 -2.88 -15.09 -0.58
CA CYS A 60 -1.65 -14.40 -0.93
C CYS A 60 -1.33 -14.49 -2.43
N ALA A 61 -1.51 -15.66 -3.04
CA ALA A 61 -1.25 -15.85 -4.47
C ALA A 61 -2.13 -14.92 -5.32
N GLN A 62 -3.41 -14.80 -4.98
CA GLN A 62 -4.34 -13.92 -5.69
C GLN A 62 -4.03 -12.44 -5.41
N LEU A 63 -4.10 -12.02 -4.16
CA LEU A 63 -3.99 -10.60 -3.80
C LEU A 63 -2.61 -10.02 -4.13
N LEU A 64 -1.52 -10.72 -3.77
CA LEU A 64 -0.17 -10.24 -4.03
C LEU A 64 0.23 -10.42 -5.50
N GLY A 65 -0.35 -11.41 -6.19
CA GLY A 65 -0.24 -11.57 -7.64
C GLY A 65 -0.83 -10.39 -8.39
N GLU A 66 -2.04 -9.94 -8.01
CA GLU A 66 -2.68 -8.73 -8.55
C GLU A 66 -1.81 -7.49 -8.28
N CYS A 67 -1.33 -7.31 -7.04
CA CYS A 67 -0.45 -6.19 -6.69
C CYS A 67 0.83 -6.17 -7.55
N ALA A 68 1.47 -7.33 -7.71
CA ALA A 68 2.68 -7.45 -8.51
C ALA A 68 2.43 -7.17 -10.00
N ALA A 69 1.30 -7.64 -10.55
CA ALA A 69 0.91 -7.40 -11.93
C ALA A 69 0.66 -5.91 -12.17
N GLU A 70 -0.06 -5.23 -11.27
CA GLU A 70 -0.33 -3.81 -11.35
C GLU A 70 0.97 -2.98 -11.30
N LEU A 71 1.87 -3.25 -10.36
CA LEU A 71 3.16 -2.55 -10.27
C LEU A 71 4.03 -2.79 -11.49
N ARG A 72 4.05 -4.02 -12.05
CA ARG A 72 4.78 -4.32 -13.29
C ARG A 72 4.20 -3.56 -14.48
N SER A 73 2.88 -3.44 -14.58
CA SER A 73 2.22 -2.66 -15.65
C SER A 73 2.60 -1.18 -15.60
N ARG A 74 3.01 -0.68 -14.43
CA ARG A 74 3.49 0.68 -14.18
C ARG A 74 5.01 0.83 -14.28
N GLY A 75 5.71 -0.23 -14.72
CA GLY A 75 7.14 -0.21 -15.01
C GLY A 75 8.06 -0.56 -13.85
N PHE A 76 7.54 -1.06 -12.72
CA PHE A 76 8.38 -1.52 -11.61
C PHE A 76 8.91 -2.94 -11.85
N ASP A 77 10.19 -3.18 -11.51
CA ASP A 77 10.75 -4.54 -11.40
C ASP A 77 10.33 -5.15 -10.06
N VAL A 78 9.39 -6.10 -10.10
CA VAL A 78 8.79 -6.70 -8.89
C VAL A 78 9.25 -8.13 -8.71
N ASN A 79 9.94 -8.38 -7.60
CA ASN A 79 10.24 -9.72 -7.09
C ASN A 79 9.13 -10.15 -6.12
N LEU A 80 8.29 -11.09 -6.54
CA LEU A 80 7.24 -11.67 -5.72
C LEU A 80 7.74 -12.99 -5.13
N MET A 81 7.77 -13.09 -3.80
CA MET A 81 8.11 -14.28 -3.03
C MET A 81 6.83 -14.80 -2.36
N PRO A 82 6.21 -15.85 -2.91
CA PRO A 82 4.94 -16.35 -2.42
C PRO A 82 5.07 -17.08 -1.09
N LEU A 83 3.95 -17.19 -0.37
CA LEU A 83 3.88 -18.01 0.84
C LEU A 83 4.04 -19.49 0.49
N THR A 84 5.04 -20.14 1.09
CA THR A 84 5.34 -21.56 0.87
C THR A 84 4.73 -22.48 1.94
N THR A 85 4.50 -21.94 3.14
CA THR A 85 3.99 -22.72 4.28
C THR A 85 2.45 -22.61 4.34
N PRO A 86 1.71 -23.74 4.29
CA PRO A 86 0.25 -23.72 4.42
C PRO A 86 -0.18 -23.19 5.79
N CYS A 87 -1.20 -22.34 5.79
CA CYS A 87 -1.88 -21.91 7.00
C CYS A 87 -3.24 -21.27 6.67
N THR A 88 -4.11 -21.19 7.68
CA THR A 88 -5.40 -20.50 7.59
C THR A 88 -5.34 -19.18 8.31
N VAL A 89 -5.77 -18.12 7.65
CA VAL A 89 -5.92 -16.79 8.26
C VAL A 89 -7.38 -16.41 8.33
N THR A 90 -7.77 -15.66 9.37
CA THR A 90 -9.11 -15.09 9.47
C THR A 90 -8.99 -13.60 9.20
N THR A 91 -9.62 -13.12 8.12
CA THR A 91 -9.49 -11.72 7.68
C THR A 91 -10.71 -11.27 6.89
N ASP A 92 -10.91 -9.96 6.81
CA ASP A 92 -11.82 -9.33 5.87
C ASP A 92 -11.04 -8.94 4.61
N VAL A 93 -11.30 -9.66 3.50
CA VAL A 93 -10.58 -9.48 2.23
C VAL A 93 -10.78 -8.08 1.65
N GLN A 94 -11.95 -7.46 1.83
CA GLN A 94 -12.21 -6.11 1.34
C GLN A 94 -11.38 -5.07 2.10
N MET A 95 -11.26 -5.24 3.41
CA MET A 95 -10.40 -4.41 4.24
C MET A 95 -8.93 -4.62 3.90
N LEU A 96 -8.52 -5.87 3.70
CA LEU A 96 -7.14 -6.20 3.31
C LEU A 96 -6.80 -5.61 1.93
N LYS A 97 -7.74 -5.64 0.96
CA LYS A 97 -7.56 -4.99 -0.33
C LYS A 97 -7.37 -3.47 -0.19
N ARG A 98 -8.09 -2.80 0.69
CA ARG A 98 -7.86 -1.37 0.97
C ARG A 98 -6.47 -1.09 1.53
N VAL A 99 -5.94 -2.01 2.34
CA VAL A 99 -4.55 -1.91 2.84
C VAL A 99 -3.57 -2.02 1.67
N THR A 100 -3.72 -3.03 0.81
CA THR A 100 -2.84 -3.19 -0.36
C THR A 100 -2.94 -2.02 -1.34
N ASP A 101 -4.14 -1.49 -1.63
CA ASP A 101 -4.33 -0.32 -2.50
C ASP A 101 -3.61 0.93 -1.96
N ASN A 102 -3.65 1.15 -0.63
CA ASN A 102 -2.88 2.22 0.01
C ASN A 102 -1.36 2.02 -0.10
N LEU A 103 -0.89 0.77 0.01
CA LEU A 103 0.53 0.44 -0.15
C LEU A 103 0.99 0.62 -1.59
N LEU A 104 0.20 0.18 -2.58
CA LEU A 104 0.48 0.39 -4.00
C LEU A 104 0.57 1.87 -4.34
N SER A 105 -0.41 2.68 -3.91
CA SER A 105 -0.39 4.13 -4.10
C SER A 105 0.83 4.78 -3.46
N ASN A 106 1.28 4.30 -2.29
CA ASN A 106 2.49 4.78 -1.63
C ASN A 106 3.75 4.42 -2.44
N ILE A 107 3.83 3.19 -2.94
CA ILE A 107 4.95 2.72 -3.78
C ILE A 107 5.04 3.58 -5.05
N GLU A 108 3.95 3.80 -5.76
CA GLU A 108 3.92 4.61 -6.98
C GLU A 108 4.41 6.04 -6.77
N LYS A 109 4.03 6.64 -5.65
CA LYS A 109 4.41 8.01 -5.31
C LYS A 109 5.88 8.13 -4.93
N TYR A 110 6.42 7.17 -4.18
CA TYR A 110 7.69 7.34 -3.48
C TYR A 110 8.79 6.35 -3.86
N ALA A 111 8.47 5.19 -4.46
CA ALA A 111 9.47 4.20 -4.81
C ALA A 111 10.31 4.63 -6.03
N ASP A 112 11.58 4.29 -6.01
CA ASP A 112 12.48 4.41 -7.14
C ASP A 112 12.16 3.31 -8.18
N PRO A 113 11.65 3.66 -9.38
CA PRO A 113 11.29 2.66 -10.38
C PRO A 113 12.51 1.91 -10.96
N ALA A 114 13.72 2.47 -10.81
CA ALA A 114 14.95 1.80 -11.23
C ALA A 114 15.44 0.75 -10.22
N ALA A 115 14.87 0.74 -9.01
CA ALA A 115 15.24 -0.22 -7.98
C ALA A 115 14.21 -1.35 -7.90
N ARG A 116 14.73 -2.59 -7.75
CA ARG A 116 13.88 -3.77 -7.56
C ARG A 116 13.05 -3.64 -6.28
N LEU A 117 11.74 -3.84 -6.42
CA LEU A 117 10.78 -3.93 -5.34
C LEU A 117 10.59 -5.41 -4.95
N THR A 118 10.40 -5.68 -3.67
CA THR A 118 10.11 -7.03 -3.18
C THR A 118 8.76 -7.07 -2.48
N ILE A 119 7.94 -8.05 -2.85
CA ILE A 119 6.73 -8.43 -2.12
C ILE A 119 7.00 -9.84 -1.59
N LEU A 120 6.93 -10.02 -0.27
CA LEU A 120 7.22 -11.28 0.41
C LEU A 120 6.03 -11.65 1.29
N ALA A 121 5.62 -12.92 1.24
CA ALA A 121 4.69 -13.50 2.22
C ALA A 121 5.38 -14.68 2.92
N GLU A 122 5.41 -14.62 4.25
CA GLU A 122 6.03 -15.66 5.07
C GLU A 122 5.25 -15.91 6.36
N ARG A 123 5.30 -17.15 6.85
CA ARG A 123 4.75 -17.53 8.13
C ARG A 123 5.85 -17.46 9.20
N GLU A 124 5.61 -16.71 10.26
CA GLU A 124 6.46 -16.66 11.43
C GLU A 124 5.65 -17.01 12.67
N GLY A 125 5.83 -18.23 13.17
CA GLY A 125 5.03 -18.76 14.28
C GLY A 125 3.53 -18.80 13.96
N GLU A 126 2.74 -18.08 14.76
CA GLU A 126 1.29 -17.98 14.62
C GLU A 126 0.84 -16.73 13.83
N ARG A 127 1.74 -16.15 13.05
CA ARG A 127 1.45 -14.96 12.27
C ARG A 127 1.90 -15.12 10.82
N LEU A 128 1.08 -14.57 9.93
CA LEU A 128 1.41 -14.37 8.52
C LEU A 128 1.93 -12.95 8.36
N HIS A 129 3.13 -12.82 7.84
CA HIS A 129 3.78 -11.55 7.53
C HIS A 129 3.76 -11.32 6.02
N VAL A 130 3.27 -10.15 5.60
CA VAL A 130 3.29 -9.72 4.21
C VAL A 130 4.06 -8.40 4.13
N CYS A 131 5.21 -8.43 3.48
CA CYS A 131 6.15 -7.31 3.41
C CYS A 131 6.17 -6.71 2.01
N PHE A 132 6.03 -5.38 1.91
CA PHE A 132 6.27 -4.59 0.72
C PHE A 132 7.51 -3.75 0.96
N ALA A 133 8.59 -4.04 0.22
CA ALA A 133 9.89 -3.41 0.44
C ALA A 133 10.39 -2.76 -0.85
N ASN A 134 10.67 -1.46 -0.79
CA ASN A 134 11.15 -0.66 -1.92
C ASN A 134 12.21 0.35 -1.50
N ARG A 135 13.01 0.81 -2.46
CA ARG A 135 13.91 1.93 -2.26
C ARG A 135 13.17 3.23 -2.56
N ALA A 136 13.31 4.24 -1.71
CA ALA A 136 12.72 5.55 -1.94
C ALA A 136 13.50 6.34 -3.01
N ARG A 137 12.81 7.17 -3.81
CA ARG A 137 13.43 8.13 -4.72
C ARG A 137 14.25 9.15 -3.93
N ARG A 138 15.49 9.39 -4.36
CA ARG A 138 16.41 10.33 -3.69
C ARG A 138 15.86 11.75 -3.64
N GLU A 139 15.13 12.16 -4.67
CA GLU A 139 14.57 13.52 -4.80
C GLU A 139 13.39 13.75 -3.84
N LEU A 140 12.67 12.71 -3.47
CA LEU A 140 11.49 12.78 -2.61
C LEU A 140 11.79 12.49 -1.12
N ALA A 141 13.02 12.17 -0.77
CA ALA A 141 13.44 11.92 0.62
C ALA A 141 13.21 13.13 1.56
N ARG A 142 12.96 14.33 1.00
CA ARG A 142 12.68 15.58 1.73
C ARG A 142 11.22 16.03 1.66
N VAL A 143 10.34 15.29 0.95
CA VAL A 143 8.93 15.64 0.87
C VAL A 143 8.23 15.09 2.11
N GLU A 144 7.63 15.97 2.89
CA GLU A 144 6.77 15.57 4.00
C GLU A 144 5.59 14.76 3.46
N SER A 145 5.64 13.46 3.64
CA SER A 145 4.51 12.58 3.38
C SER A 145 3.50 12.78 4.50
N ASN A 146 2.25 13.08 4.18
CA ASN A 146 1.17 13.21 5.17
C ASN A 146 0.87 11.91 5.91
N HIS A 147 1.46 10.78 5.49
CA HIS A 147 1.34 9.46 6.08
C HIS A 147 -0.12 8.97 6.33
N ILE A 148 -1.11 9.64 5.73
CA ILE A 148 -2.53 9.33 5.91
C ILE A 148 -2.82 7.90 5.48
N GLY A 149 -2.35 7.48 4.30
CA GLY A 149 -2.53 6.12 3.79
C GLY A 149 -1.94 5.05 4.72
N LEU A 150 -0.73 5.27 5.26
CA LEU A 150 -0.10 4.32 6.18
C LEU A 150 -0.78 4.30 7.57
N ARG A 151 -1.32 5.43 8.03
CA ARG A 151 -2.16 5.47 9.24
C ARG A 151 -3.48 4.72 9.04
N THR A 152 -4.06 4.84 7.84
CA THR A 152 -5.26 4.08 7.46
C THR A 152 -4.97 2.58 7.47
N CYS A 153 -3.84 2.13 6.91
CA CYS A 153 -3.41 0.74 6.99
C CYS A 153 -3.31 0.25 8.44
N ALA A 154 -2.64 0.99 9.31
CA ALA A 154 -2.50 0.62 10.71
C ALA A 154 -3.84 0.47 11.43
N LYS A 155 -4.80 1.38 11.16
CA LYS A 155 -6.14 1.30 11.76
C LYS A 155 -6.95 0.11 11.23
N ILE A 156 -6.95 -0.10 9.91
CA ILE A 156 -7.64 -1.25 9.31
C ILE A 156 -7.09 -2.56 9.88
N MET A 157 -5.76 -2.69 9.97
CA MET A 157 -5.14 -3.89 10.51
C MET A 157 -5.48 -4.11 11.99
N ALA A 158 -5.55 -3.05 12.80
CA ALA A 158 -5.97 -3.14 14.19
C ALA A 158 -7.43 -3.62 14.34
N GLN A 159 -8.34 -3.19 13.45
CA GLN A 159 -9.73 -3.66 13.43
C GLN A 159 -9.85 -5.16 13.10
N MET A 160 -8.89 -5.72 12.35
CA MET A 160 -8.83 -7.14 12.00
C MET A 160 -7.99 -7.97 12.99
N ALA A 161 -7.71 -7.46 14.19
CA ALA A 161 -6.80 -8.08 15.18
C ALA A 161 -5.40 -8.39 14.62
N GLY A 162 -5.05 -7.72 13.52
CA GLY A 162 -3.75 -7.80 12.86
C GLY A 162 -2.79 -6.72 13.33
N GLY A 163 -1.65 -6.60 12.66
CA GLY A 163 -0.63 -5.59 12.92
C GLY A 163 -0.16 -4.90 11.64
N PHE A 164 0.37 -3.70 11.82
CA PHE A 164 1.01 -2.95 10.74
C PHE A 164 2.29 -2.32 11.27
N LYS A 165 3.41 -2.60 10.61
CA LYS A 165 4.70 -2.00 10.90
C LYS A 165 5.25 -1.30 9.67
N ARG A 166 6.07 -0.29 9.88
CA ARG A 166 6.85 0.37 8.85
C ARG A 166 8.21 0.77 9.39
N TYR A 167 9.22 0.58 8.58
CA TYR A 167 10.59 0.98 8.94
C TYR A 167 11.42 1.27 7.69
N THR A 168 12.49 1.99 7.89
CA THR A 168 13.47 2.27 6.83
C THR A 168 14.84 1.84 7.32
N GLU A 169 15.46 0.95 6.59
CA GLU A 169 16.79 0.45 6.89
C GLU A 169 17.64 0.46 5.61
N ASN A 170 18.85 0.99 5.68
CA ASN A 170 19.79 1.08 4.55
C ASN A 170 19.20 1.70 3.28
N GLY A 171 18.28 2.68 3.44
CA GLY A 171 17.58 3.35 2.33
C GLY A 171 16.48 2.53 1.68
N LYS A 172 16.13 1.39 2.27
CA LYS A 172 15.02 0.52 1.88
C LYS A 172 13.86 0.75 2.85
N PHE A 173 12.73 1.22 2.34
CA PHE A 173 11.47 1.32 3.08
C PHE A 173 10.75 -0.02 3.04
N THR A 174 10.24 -0.46 4.18
CA THR A 174 9.42 -1.66 4.29
C THR A 174 8.12 -1.34 5.02
N ALA A 175 7.01 -1.75 4.43
CA ALA A 175 5.70 -1.80 5.07
C ALA A 175 5.33 -3.27 5.27
N GLU A 176 4.97 -3.63 6.49
CA GLU A 176 4.70 -5.00 6.92
C GLU A 176 3.26 -5.09 7.45
N VAL A 177 2.48 -5.95 6.83
CA VAL A 177 1.12 -6.34 7.23
C VAL A 177 1.21 -7.67 7.96
N ILE A 178 0.60 -7.76 9.14
CA ILE A 178 0.67 -8.95 9.99
C ILE A 178 -0.75 -9.44 10.27
N LEU A 179 -1.04 -10.67 9.91
CA LEU A 179 -2.33 -11.32 10.13
C LEU A 179 -2.19 -12.47 11.14
N PRO A 180 -3.15 -12.64 12.05
CA PRO A 180 -3.16 -13.81 12.93
C PRO A 180 -3.50 -15.07 12.13
N ILE A 181 -2.75 -16.13 12.36
CA ILE A 181 -3.04 -17.46 11.84
C ILE A 181 -4.04 -18.13 12.79
N ARG A 182 -5.05 -18.75 12.24
CA ARG A 182 -5.98 -19.55 13.03
C ARG A 182 -5.25 -20.81 13.51
N ALA A 183 -5.27 -21.06 14.81
CA ALA A 183 -4.79 -22.35 15.34
C ALA A 183 -5.59 -23.48 14.66
N GLU A 184 -4.90 -24.45 14.08
CA GLU A 184 -5.53 -25.68 13.62
C GLU A 184 -6.13 -26.36 14.84
N THR A 185 -7.46 -26.35 14.96
CA THR A 185 -8.17 -27.22 15.88
C THR A 185 -7.93 -28.64 15.39
N MET A 186 -7.01 -29.35 16.04
CA MET A 186 -6.88 -30.81 15.81
C MET A 186 -8.28 -31.41 16.03
N PRO A 187 -8.80 -32.20 15.08
CA PRO A 187 -10.00 -32.95 15.34
C PRO A 187 -9.73 -33.83 16.56
N SER A 188 -10.50 -33.66 17.62
CA SER A 188 -10.54 -34.60 18.73
C SER A 188 -10.98 -35.94 18.19
N GLU A 189 -10.10 -36.94 18.29
CA GLU A 189 -10.38 -38.37 18.03
C GLU A 189 -11.49 -38.88 18.97
#